data_ca4ba6bd1166dd9c018f853c5af94de9
#
_entry.id   ca4ba6bd1166dd9c018f853c5af94de9
#
_cell.length_a   1.000
_cell.length_b   1.000
_cell.length_c   1.000
_cell.angle_alpha   90.00
_cell.angle_beta   90.00
_cell.angle_gamma   90.00
#
_symmetry.space_group_name_H-M   'P 1'
#
loop_
_entity.id
_entity.type
_entity.pdbx_description
1 polymer ?
#
loop_
_entity_poly.entity_id
_entity_poly.type
_entity_poly.pdbx_seq_one_letter_code
_entity_poly.pdbx_strand_id
1 'polypeptide(L)'
;ARIYLDLTEKCVNETGAELVVWPESVITANLRTATGVSSLISAKAKELDITLFVGAYDIETAEDEKKYYNSIYIFYPDGSVGENTYKKQHLVPFGEYTPMEELIKAILPVLYDINILSDPFTPGTESEVFDTEYGKIGSLICFDSIYETLALNSVRDGAELITLSTNDSWFRDSAAVYQHNSHACLRA
;
A
#
# COMPACT_ATOMS: atom_id res chain seq x y z
N ALA A 1 1.75 -2.48 -14.16
CA ALA A 1 1.39 -1.08 -14.43
C ALA A 1 0.40 -0.93 -15.58
N ARG A 2 0.68 -1.40 -16.82
CA ARG A 2 -0.15 -1.12 -18.02
C ARG A 2 -1.63 -1.43 -17.83
N ILE A 3 -1.97 -2.64 -17.35
CA ILE A 3 -3.38 -3.04 -17.12
C ILE A 3 -4.11 -2.02 -16.21
N TYR A 4 -3.46 -1.57 -15.14
CA TYR A 4 -4.07 -0.61 -14.22
C TYR A 4 -4.15 0.79 -14.80
N LEU A 5 -3.21 1.21 -15.65
CA LEU A 5 -3.30 2.46 -16.41
C LEU A 5 -4.49 2.46 -17.37
N ASP A 6 -4.68 1.35 -18.11
CA ASP A 6 -5.81 1.19 -19.04
C ASP A 6 -7.15 1.17 -18.28
N LEU A 7 -7.21 0.47 -17.13
CA LEU A 7 -8.41 0.44 -16.27
C LEU A 7 -8.71 1.82 -15.67
N THR A 8 -7.68 2.56 -15.25
CA THR A 8 -7.82 3.92 -14.73
C THR A 8 -8.40 4.84 -15.80
N GLU A 9 -7.83 4.84 -17.00
CA GLU A 9 -8.33 5.65 -18.13
C GLU A 9 -9.79 5.30 -18.45
N LYS A 10 -10.12 4.02 -18.51
CA LYS A 10 -11.51 3.58 -18.72
C LYS A 10 -12.43 4.08 -17.61
N CYS A 11 -12.04 3.90 -16.34
CA CYS A 11 -12.83 4.33 -15.19
C CYS A 11 -13.09 5.85 -15.23
N VAL A 12 -12.04 6.65 -15.42
CA VAL A 12 -12.16 8.11 -15.50
C VAL A 12 -13.05 8.54 -16.63
N ASN A 13 -12.89 7.97 -17.84
CA ASN A 13 -13.70 8.31 -19.00
C ASN A 13 -15.18 7.92 -18.84
N GLU A 14 -15.49 6.83 -18.14
CA GLU A 14 -16.86 6.35 -17.94
C GLU A 14 -17.56 7.03 -16.76
N THR A 15 -16.84 7.43 -15.72
CA THR A 15 -17.43 7.89 -14.45
C THR A 15 -17.11 9.35 -14.10
N GLY A 16 -16.10 9.94 -14.72
CA GLY A 16 -15.57 11.25 -14.32
C GLY A 16 -14.85 11.21 -12.97
N ALA A 17 -14.30 10.05 -12.56
CA ALA A 17 -13.60 9.95 -11.30
C ALA A 17 -12.32 10.80 -11.31
N GLU A 18 -12.13 11.61 -10.30
CA GLU A 18 -10.97 12.52 -10.13
C GLU A 18 -9.98 11.97 -9.09
N LEU A 19 -10.43 11.04 -8.24
CA LEU A 19 -9.63 10.31 -7.26
C LEU A 19 -9.68 8.82 -7.56
N VAL A 20 -8.52 8.20 -7.77
CA VAL A 20 -8.42 6.77 -8.08
C VAL A 20 -7.45 6.09 -7.10
N VAL A 21 -7.83 4.91 -6.63
CA VAL A 21 -7.02 4.12 -5.69
C VAL A 21 -6.72 2.76 -6.30
N TRP A 22 -5.44 2.44 -6.45
CA TRP A 22 -4.99 1.13 -6.89
C TRP A 22 -4.85 0.17 -5.69
N PRO A 23 -5.01 -1.14 -5.91
CA PRO A 23 -4.84 -2.14 -4.87
C PRO A 23 -3.44 -2.18 -4.25
N GLU A 24 -3.32 -2.91 -3.15
CA GLU A 24 -2.07 -3.22 -2.47
C GLU A 24 -1.09 -3.96 -3.39
N SER A 25 0.20 -3.57 -3.35
CA SER A 25 1.32 -4.25 -4.01
C SER A 25 1.14 -4.49 -5.52
N VAL A 26 0.40 -3.61 -6.20
CA VAL A 26 0.21 -3.67 -7.67
C VAL A 26 1.54 -3.51 -8.41
N ILE A 27 2.44 -2.72 -7.84
CA ILE A 27 3.80 -2.52 -8.35
C ILE A 27 4.79 -3.12 -7.35
N THR A 28 5.42 -4.21 -7.73
CA THR A 28 6.42 -4.90 -6.90
C THR A 28 7.82 -4.32 -7.10
N ALA A 29 7.92 -2.99 -7.14
CA ALA A 29 9.16 -2.25 -7.31
C ALA A 29 9.08 -0.92 -6.56
N ASN A 30 10.24 -0.38 -6.20
CA ASN A 30 10.36 0.96 -5.62
C ASN A 30 10.16 2.02 -6.71
N LEU A 31 9.07 2.79 -6.61
CA LEU A 31 8.72 3.80 -7.61
C LEU A 31 9.67 5.02 -7.57
N ARG A 32 10.45 5.21 -6.52
CA ARG A 32 11.49 6.25 -6.46
C ARG A 32 12.67 5.94 -7.38
N THR A 33 12.97 4.66 -7.59
CA THR A 33 14.10 4.19 -8.41
C THR A 33 13.66 3.62 -9.76
N ALA A 34 12.46 3.07 -9.84
CA ALA A 34 11.85 2.56 -11.08
C ALA A 34 11.29 3.71 -11.94
N THR A 35 12.15 4.63 -12.34
CA THR A 35 11.78 5.91 -12.98
C THR A 35 10.91 5.74 -14.22
N GLY A 36 11.11 4.69 -15.01
CA GLY A 36 10.29 4.42 -16.19
C GLY A 36 8.82 4.11 -15.87
N VAL A 37 8.56 3.33 -14.80
CA VAL A 37 7.19 3.01 -14.36
C VAL A 37 6.57 4.23 -13.69
N SER A 38 7.31 4.89 -12.81
CA SER A 38 6.88 6.11 -12.12
C SER A 38 6.49 7.20 -13.13
N SER A 39 7.32 7.45 -14.15
CA SER A 39 7.02 8.44 -15.20
C SER A 39 5.77 8.11 -16.02
N LEU A 40 5.50 6.82 -16.27
CA LEU A 40 4.26 6.41 -16.96
C LEU A 40 3.02 6.70 -16.10
N ILE A 41 3.10 6.44 -14.80
CA ILE A 41 2.01 6.72 -13.86
C ILE A 41 1.80 8.23 -13.72
N SER A 42 2.88 9.00 -13.51
CA SER A 42 2.85 10.48 -13.48
C SER A 42 2.21 11.08 -14.72
N ALA A 43 2.65 10.61 -15.90
CA ALA A 43 2.12 11.10 -17.18
C ALA A 43 0.61 10.82 -17.30
N LYS A 44 0.15 9.64 -16.86
CA LYS A 44 -1.27 9.26 -16.90
C LYS A 44 -2.10 10.05 -15.90
N ALA A 45 -1.61 10.26 -14.66
CA ALA A 45 -2.26 11.10 -13.66
C ALA A 45 -2.47 12.52 -14.19
N LYS A 46 -1.42 13.08 -14.82
CA LYS A 46 -1.49 14.40 -15.45
C LYS A 46 -2.40 14.45 -16.68
N GLU A 47 -2.34 13.44 -17.55
CA GLU A 47 -3.19 13.34 -18.75
C GLU A 47 -4.68 13.34 -18.40
N LEU A 48 -5.04 12.61 -17.34
CA LEU A 48 -6.42 12.42 -16.89
C LEU A 48 -6.86 13.46 -15.85
N ASP A 49 -5.96 14.33 -15.40
CA ASP A 49 -6.21 15.35 -14.36
C ASP A 49 -6.76 14.73 -13.07
N ILE A 50 -6.07 13.68 -12.56
CA ILE A 50 -6.53 12.91 -11.41
C ILE A 50 -5.49 12.80 -10.31
N THR A 51 -5.96 12.66 -9.07
CA THR A 51 -5.16 12.18 -7.94
C THR A 51 -5.20 10.67 -7.89
N LEU A 52 -4.03 10.02 -7.85
CA LEU A 52 -3.90 8.57 -7.93
C LEU A 52 -3.07 8.01 -6.77
N PHE A 53 -3.67 7.13 -5.97
CA PHE A 53 -3.00 6.36 -4.92
C PHE A 53 -2.56 5.01 -5.48
N VAL A 54 -1.29 4.66 -5.30
CA VAL A 54 -0.68 3.47 -5.92
C VAL A 54 -0.02 2.59 -4.86
N GLY A 55 -0.51 1.35 -4.71
CA GLY A 55 0.15 0.33 -3.90
C GLY A 55 1.43 -0.18 -4.55
N ALA A 56 2.58 0.07 -3.92
CA ALA A 56 3.88 -0.33 -4.44
C ALA A 56 4.87 -0.63 -3.30
N TYR A 57 6.01 -1.26 -3.65
CA TYR A 57 7.09 -1.43 -2.68
C TYR A 57 7.90 -0.13 -2.56
N ASP A 58 8.30 0.21 -1.34
CA ASP A 58 9.32 1.21 -1.06
C ASP A 58 10.55 0.52 -0.48
N ILE A 59 11.74 1.00 -0.83
CA ILE A 59 13.00 0.41 -0.39
C ILE A 59 13.89 1.55 0.08
N GLU A 60 14.21 1.53 1.36
CA GLU A 60 15.17 2.45 1.96
C GLU A 60 16.48 1.73 2.21
N THR A 61 17.57 2.44 2.01
CA THR A 61 18.91 1.94 2.35
C THR A 61 19.49 2.87 3.40
N ALA A 62 19.74 2.33 4.59
CA ALA A 62 20.38 3.03 5.69
C ALA A 62 21.53 2.17 6.22
N GLU A 63 22.73 2.73 6.33
CA GLU A 63 23.91 2.03 6.88
C GLU A 63 24.19 0.67 6.23
N ASP A 64 24.05 0.57 4.89
CA ASP A 64 24.19 -0.66 4.08
C ASP A 64 23.09 -1.73 4.30
N GLU A 65 22.09 -1.48 5.14
CA GLU A 65 20.93 -2.34 5.31
C GLU A 65 19.77 -1.87 4.42
N LYS A 66 19.16 -2.79 3.68
CA LYS A 66 17.97 -2.53 2.90
C LYS A 66 16.71 -2.88 3.69
N LYS A 67 15.80 -1.92 3.80
CA LYS A 67 14.48 -2.10 4.39
C LYS A 67 13.43 -2.06 3.30
N TYR A 68 12.58 -3.07 3.26
CA TYR A 68 11.50 -3.21 2.29
C TYR A 68 10.18 -2.86 2.96
N TYR A 69 9.39 -2.00 2.34
CA TYR A 69 8.08 -1.60 2.85
C TYR A 69 6.99 -1.88 1.81
N ASN A 70 5.84 -2.34 2.29
CA ASN A 70 4.60 -2.33 1.55
C ASN A 70 3.98 -0.94 1.71
N SER A 71 3.82 -0.19 0.62
CA SER A 71 3.58 1.25 0.71
C SER A 71 2.51 1.76 -0.26
N ILE A 72 1.97 2.93 0.07
CA ILE A 72 1.11 3.72 -0.83
C ILE A 72 1.87 4.98 -1.24
N TYR A 73 1.97 5.18 -2.55
CA TYR A 73 2.43 6.41 -3.19
C TYR A 73 1.25 7.24 -3.66
N ILE A 74 1.41 8.56 -3.68
CA ILE A 74 0.45 9.47 -4.28
C ILE A 74 1.04 10.13 -5.53
N PHE A 75 0.26 10.21 -6.59
CA PHE A 75 0.53 10.96 -7.80
C PHE A 75 -0.54 12.03 -7.96
N TYR A 76 -0.12 13.26 -8.20
CA TYR A 76 -0.99 14.42 -8.30
C TYR A 76 -1.37 14.75 -9.75
N PRO A 77 -2.45 15.55 -9.97
CA PRO A 77 -2.90 15.93 -11.31
C PRO A 77 -1.86 16.70 -12.12
N ASP A 78 -0.92 17.40 -11.49
CA ASP A 78 0.18 18.08 -12.16
C ASP A 78 1.29 17.12 -12.65
N GLY A 79 1.20 15.83 -12.29
CA GLY A 79 2.18 14.80 -12.56
C GLY A 79 3.29 14.70 -11.52
N SER A 80 3.23 15.47 -10.44
CA SER A 80 4.16 15.31 -9.33
C SER A 80 3.87 14.04 -8.53
N VAL A 81 4.88 13.57 -7.80
CA VAL A 81 4.79 12.42 -6.90
C VAL A 81 5.00 12.92 -5.48
N GLY A 82 4.19 12.44 -4.55
CA GLY A 82 4.34 12.79 -3.14
C GLY A 82 5.73 12.47 -2.60
N GLU A 83 6.28 13.35 -1.78
CA GLU A 83 7.58 13.15 -1.14
C GLU A 83 7.55 11.97 -0.18
N ASN A 84 6.46 11.84 0.58
CA ASN A 84 6.25 10.78 1.54
C ASN A 84 5.42 9.64 0.96
N THR A 85 5.50 8.47 1.61
CA THR A 85 4.68 7.30 1.34
C THR A 85 4.10 6.79 2.65
N TYR A 86 2.84 6.35 2.63
CA TYR A 86 2.33 5.54 3.72
C TYR A 86 2.99 4.18 3.68
N LYS A 87 3.50 3.69 4.80
CA LYS A 87 4.11 2.36 4.96
C LYS A 87 3.23 1.50 5.86
N LYS A 88 2.89 0.31 5.40
CA LYS A 88 2.07 -0.65 6.17
C LYS A 88 2.68 -0.86 7.55
N GLN A 89 1.86 -0.67 8.61
CA GLN A 89 2.35 -0.72 9.99
C GLN A 89 2.18 -2.10 10.62
N HIS A 90 1.10 -2.82 10.26
CA HIS A 90 0.85 -4.15 10.79
C HIS A 90 0.99 -5.20 9.69
N LEU A 91 2.12 -5.89 9.75
CA LEU A 91 2.45 -6.95 8.79
C LEU A 91 1.70 -8.24 9.13
N VAL A 92 1.35 -8.99 8.10
CA VAL A 92 0.68 -10.30 8.25
C VAL A 92 1.70 -11.35 8.70
N PRO A 93 1.51 -11.97 9.90
CA PRO A 93 2.39 -13.04 10.35
C PRO A 93 2.45 -14.19 9.36
N PHE A 94 3.64 -14.72 9.13
CA PHE A 94 3.96 -15.78 8.16
C PHE A 94 3.69 -15.45 6.69
N GLY A 95 3.11 -14.28 6.39
CA GLY A 95 2.91 -13.79 5.04
C GLY A 95 3.92 -12.71 4.65
N GLU A 96 4.19 -11.79 5.56
CA GLU A 96 5.05 -10.62 5.33
C GLU A 96 6.27 -10.58 6.27
N TYR A 97 6.22 -11.34 7.38
CA TYR A 97 7.35 -11.54 8.29
C TYR A 97 7.22 -12.86 9.05
N THR A 98 8.32 -13.36 9.57
CA THR A 98 8.34 -14.59 10.39
C THR A 98 8.39 -14.21 11.87
N PRO A 99 7.31 -14.46 12.65
CA PRO A 99 7.37 -14.27 14.09
C PRO A 99 8.39 -15.19 14.73
N MET A 100 9.16 -14.69 15.73
CA MET A 100 10.18 -15.47 16.43
C MET A 100 11.17 -16.17 15.49
N GLU A 101 11.61 -15.48 14.45
CA GLU A 101 12.46 -16.00 13.37
C GLU A 101 13.66 -16.79 13.91
N GLU A 102 14.38 -16.22 14.88
CA GLU A 102 15.56 -16.87 15.49
C GLU A 102 15.20 -18.20 16.18
N LEU A 103 14.04 -18.27 16.82
CA LEU A 103 13.58 -19.50 17.46
C LEU A 103 13.18 -20.55 16.42
N ILE A 104 12.52 -20.15 15.35
CA ILE A 104 12.13 -21.05 14.26
C ILE A 104 13.36 -21.58 13.53
N LYS A 105 14.36 -20.74 13.27
CA LYS A 105 15.64 -21.14 12.70
C LYS A 105 16.36 -22.19 13.58
N ALA A 106 16.30 -22.00 14.90
CA ALA A 106 16.96 -22.90 15.85
C ALA A 106 16.26 -24.27 15.97
N ILE A 107 14.92 -24.31 15.92
CA ILE A 107 14.14 -25.53 16.16
C ILE A 107 13.81 -26.28 14.87
N LEU A 108 13.52 -25.55 13.78
CA LEU A 108 13.06 -26.10 12.51
C LEU A 108 13.79 -25.49 11.30
N PRO A 109 15.13 -25.66 11.22
CA PRO A 109 15.92 -25.06 10.14
C PRO A 109 15.43 -25.43 8.73
N VAL A 110 14.89 -26.65 8.58
CA VAL A 110 14.34 -27.13 7.30
C VAL A 110 13.17 -26.28 6.79
N LEU A 111 12.34 -25.69 7.66
CA LEU A 111 11.25 -24.81 7.25
C LEU A 111 11.76 -23.46 6.77
N TYR A 112 12.91 -23.04 7.24
CA TYR A 112 13.56 -21.81 6.83
C TYR A 112 14.21 -21.95 5.44
N ASP A 113 14.82 -23.11 5.15
CA ASP A 113 15.46 -23.41 3.87
C ASP A 113 14.48 -23.52 2.68
N ILE A 114 13.17 -23.69 2.93
CA ILE A 114 12.15 -23.78 1.88
C ILE A 114 11.88 -22.40 1.22
N ASN A 115 12.54 -21.35 1.69
CA ASN A 115 12.51 -19.99 1.10
C ASN A 115 11.08 -19.49 0.79
N ILE A 116 10.13 -19.79 1.69
CA ILE A 116 8.73 -19.37 1.58
C ILE A 116 8.59 -17.85 1.79
N LEU A 117 9.60 -17.25 2.45
CA LEU A 117 9.65 -15.84 2.76
C LEU A 117 10.80 -15.22 1.95
N SER A 118 10.45 -14.50 0.90
CA SER A 118 11.27 -13.45 0.34
C SER A 118 11.64 -12.45 1.46
N ASP A 119 12.62 -11.60 1.25
CA ASP A 119 13.07 -10.60 2.23
C ASP A 119 11.89 -10.03 3.03
N PRO A 120 11.92 -10.11 4.37
CA PRO A 120 10.78 -9.71 5.20
C PRO A 120 10.52 -8.21 5.04
N PHE A 121 9.25 -7.84 4.97
CA PHE A 121 8.90 -6.43 5.03
C PHE A 121 9.23 -5.84 6.40
N THR A 122 9.57 -4.56 6.39
CA THR A 122 9.74 -3.74 7.59
C THR A 122 8.42 -3.02 7.89
N PRO A 123 7.91 -3.05 9.13
CA PRO A 123 6.71 -2.30 9.47
C PRO A 123 6.98 -0.79 9.43
N GLY A 124 6.02 -0.02 8.94
CA GLY A 124 5.96 1.43 9.12
C GLY A 124 5.69 1.79 10.57
N THR A 125 6.02 3.01 10.97
CA THR A 125 5.89 3.49 12.35
C THR A 125 4.95 4.67 12.52
N GLU A 126 4.57 5.32 11.42
CA GLU A 126 3.84 6.59 11.43
C GLU A 126 2.66 6.55 10.47
N SER A 127 1.61 7.29 10.80
CA SER A 127 0.54 7.61 9.85
C SER A 127 1.08 8.59 8.81
N GLU A 128 0.52 8.53 7.61
CA GLU A 128 0.76 9.53 6.57
C GLU A 128 -0.58 10.07 6.10
N VAL A 129 -0.69 11.40 6.08
CA VAL A 129 -1.88 12.10 5.61
C VAL A 129 -1.49 12.98 4.43
N PHE A 130 -2.08 12.72 3.30
CA PHE A 130 -1.79 13.39 2.03
C PHE A 130 -2.72 14.58 1.83
N ASP A 131 -2.17 15.77 1.63
CA ASP A 131 -2.94 16.94 1.22
C ASP A 131 -3.33 16.82 -0.25
N THR A 132 -4.64 16.87 -0.52
CA THR A 132 -5.19 16.80 -1.87
C THR A 132 -6.24 17.90 -2.07
N GLU A 133 -6.65 18.16 -3.30
CA GLU A 133 -7.76 19.07 -3.59
C GLU A 133 -9.12 18.57 -3.06
N TYR A 134 -9.22 17.28 -2.71
CA TYR A 134 -10.42 16.65 -2.12
C TYR A 134 -10.36 16.60 -0.59
N GLY A 135 -9.43 17.33 0.04
CA GLY A 135 -9.18 17.29 1.47
C GLY A 135 -7.98 16.44 1.85
N LYS A 136 -7.86 16.18 3.13
CA LYS A 136 -6.76 15.41 3.72
C LYS A 136 -7.09 13.94 3.73
N ILE A 137 -6.27 13.12 3.06
CA ILE A 137 -6.53 11.69 2.87
C ILE A 137 -5.47 10.86 3.59
N GLY A 138 -5.91 10.05 4.57
CA GLY A 138 -5.11 9.00 5.18
C GLY A 138 -5.15 7.72 4.36
N SER A 139 -4.17 6.84 4.54
CA SER A 139 -4.14 5.53 3.89
C SER A 139 -3.94 4.41 4.90
N LEU A 140 -4.56 3.27 4.64
CA LEU A 140 -4.34 2.00 5.32
C LEU A 140 -4.09 0.90 4.28
N ILE A 141 -3.32 -0.12 4.66
CA ILE A 141 -3.04 -1.26 3.77
C ILE A 141 -3.51 -2.56 4.42
N CYS A 142 -4.48 -3.21 3.78
CA CYS A 142 -4.91 -4.58 4.06
C CYS A 142 -5.13 -4.85 5.57
N PHE A 143 -4.23 -5.60 6.19
CA PHE A 143 -4.29 -6.00 7.60
C PHE A 143 -4.31 -4.83 8.59
N ASP A 144 -3.86 -3.63 8.19
CA ASP A 144 -3.98 -2.41 9.00
C ASP A 144 -5.43 -2.11 9.38
N SER A 145 -6.40 -2.48 8.54
CA SER A 145 -7.83 -2.21 8.76
C SER A 145 -8.40 -2.86 10.01
N ILE A 146 -7.79 -3.92 10.52
CA ILE A 146 -8.27 -4.56 11.74
C ILE A 146 -7.87 -3.81 13.02
N TYR A 147 -6.89 -2.90 12.92
CA TYR A 147 -6.38 -2.11 14.04
C TYR A 147 -7.01 -0.73 14.06
N GLU A 148 -7.96 -0.50 14.98
CA GLU A 148 -8.67 0.77 15.10
C GLU A 148 -7.75 1.97 15.35
N THR A 149 -6.65 1.74 16.08
CA THR A 149 -5.68 2.79 16.42
C THR A 149 -5.07 3.46 15.20
N LEU A 150 -4.91 2.74 14.09
CA LEU A 150 -4.33 3.30 12.87
C LEU A 150 -5.27 4.30 12.20
N ALA A 151 -6.57 3.95 12.10
CA ALA A 151 -7.57 4.88 11.59
C ALA A 151 -7.71 6.11 12.51
N LEU A 152 -7.73 5.90 13.84
CA LEU A 152 -7.77 6.99 14.81
C LEU A 152 -6.54 7.90 14.73
N ASN A 153 -5.35 7.36 14.52
CA ASN A 153 -4.14 8.16 14.33
C ASN A 153 -4.24 9.01 13.06
N SER A 154 -4.66 8.41 11.93
CA SER A 154 -4.88 9.16 10.69
C SER A 154 -5.84 10.34 10.89
N VAL A 155 -6.97 10.12 11.61
CA VAL A 155 -7.92 11.20 11.92
C VAL A 155 -7.33 12.27 12.85
N ARG A 156 -6.54 11.87 13.85
CA ARG A 156 -5.85 12.82 14.74
C ARG A 156 -4.83 13.66 14.00
N ASP A 157 -4.19 13.09 12.97
CA ASP A 157 -3.25 13.80 12.10
C ASP A 157 -3.97 14.63 11.02
N GLY A 158 -5.30 14.62 11.04
CA GLY A 158 -6.16 15.50 10.26
C GLY A 158 -6.77 14.87 9.01
N ALA A 159 -6.73 13.55 8.85
CA ALA A 159 -7.40 12.90 7.73
C ALA A 159 -8.92 13.11 7.79
N GLU A 160 -9.50 13.50 6.67
CA GLU A 160 -10.94 13.71 6.45
C GLU A 160 -11.56 12.51 5.69
N LEU A 161 -10.72 11.79 4.97
CA LEU A 161 -11.03 10.55 4.26
C LEU A 161 -9.92 9.54 4.53
N ILE A 162 -10.27 8.26 4.59
CA ILE A 162 -9.30 7.15 4.68
C ILE A 162 -9.48 6.25 3.48
N THR A 163 -8.40 5.99 2.75
CA THR A 163 -8.34 4.96 1.71
C THR A 163 -7.82 3.65 2.29
N LEU A 164 -8.38 2.53 1.83
CA LEU A 164 -7.90 1.19 2.17
C LEU A 164 -7.53 0.45 0.88
N SER A 165 -6.24 0.18 0.71
CA SER A 165 -5.73 -0.64 -0.39
C SER A 165 -5.49 -2.06 0.10
N THR A 166 -6.08 -3.06 -0.55
CA THR A 166 -5.93 -4.46 -0.16
C THR A 166 -5.74 -5.37 -1.36
N ASN A 167 -5.16 -6.54 -1.10
CA ASN A 167 -5.09 -7.65 -2.03
C ASN A 167 -5.58 -8.92 -1.32
N ASP A 168 -6.87 -9.18 -1.43
CA ASP A 168 -7.55 -10.29 -0.77
C ASP A 168 -7.45 -11.63 -1.53
N SER A 169 -6.62 -11.71 -2.58
CA SER A 169 -6.42 -12.94 -3.36
C SER A 169 -5.91 -14.13 -2.52
N TRP A 170 -5.28 -13.85 -1.39
CA TRP A 170 -4.86 -14.85 -0.40
C TRP A 170 -6.02 -15.66 0.17
N PHE A 171 -7.18 -15.03 0.34
CA PHE A 171 -8.35 -15.64 0.96
C PHE A 171 -9.18 -16.48 -0.02
N ARG A 172 -8.88 -16.42 -1.33
CA ARG A 172 -9.64 -17.11 -2.38
C ARG A 172 -11.15 -16.88 -2.21
N ASP A 173 -11.98 -17.90 -2.38
CA ASP A 173 -13.44 -17.83 -2.25
C ASP A 173 -13.92 -18.09 -0.80
N SER A 174 -13.13 -17.71 0.19
CA SER A 174 -13.50 -17.94 1.59
C SER A 174 -14.30 -16.77 2.20
N ALA A 175 -14.96 -17.02 3.32
CA ALA A 175 -15.65 -16.00 4.10
C ALA A 175 -14.71 -14.90 4.64
N ALA A 176 -13.40 -15.13 4.64
CA ALA A 176 -12.41 -14.17 5.12
C ALA A 176 -12.41 -12.86 4.33
N VAL A 177 -12.72 -12.89 3.03
CA VAL A 177 -12.89 -11.68 2.19
C VAL A 177 -13.97 -10.77 2.77
N TYR A 178 -15.14 -11.33 3.11
CA TYR A 178 -16.25 -10.57 3.68
C TYR A 178 -15.93 -10.07 5.10
N GLN A 179 -15.25 -10.89 5.92
CA GLN A 179 -14.82 -10.49 7.25
C GLN A 179 -13.81 -9.35 7.18
N HIS A 180 -12.83 -9.42 6.28
CA HIS A 180 -11.86 -8.36 6.08
C HIS A 180 -12.54 -7.05 5.65
N ASN A 181 -13.44 -7.10 4.68
CA ASN A 181 -14.20 -5.93 4.26
C ASN A 181 -15.06 -5.33 5.40
N SER A 182 -15.56 -6.15 6.32
CA SER A 182 -16.34 -5.67 7.47
C SER A 182 -15.50 -4.77 8.40
N HIS A 183 -14.19 -5.00 8.51
CA HIS A 183 -13.31 -4.13 9.28
C HIS A 183 -13.23 -2.73 8.68
N ALA A 184 -13.17 -2.61 7.34
CA ALA A 184 -13.19 -1.31 6.67
C ALA A 184 -14.46 -0.50 7.03
N CYS A 185 -15.62 -1.17 7.02
CA CYS A 185 -16.89 -0.53 7.42
C CYS A 185 -16.90 -0.06 8.88
N LEU A 186 -16.16 -0.72 9.76
CA LEU A 186 -16.04 -0.33 11.17
C LEU A 186 -15.04 0.81 11.40
N ARG A 187 -14.22 1.15 10.41
CA ARG A 187 -13.25 2.27 10.46
C ARG A 187 -13.85 3.57 9.92
N ALA A 188 -14.93 3.49 9.14
CA ALA A 188 -15.70 4.63 8.66
C ALA A 188 -16.64 5.17 9.73
#